data_dfb744537358943077da956e41478b7b
#
_entry.id   dfb744537358943077da956e41478b7b
#
_cell.length_a   1.000
_cell.length_b   1.000
_cell.length_c   1.000
_cell.angle_alpha   90.00
_cell.angle_beta   90.00
_cell.angle_gamma   90.00
#
_symmetry.space_group_name_H-M   'P 1'
#
loop_
_entity.id
_entity.type
_entity.pdbx_description
1 polymer ?
#
loop_
_entity_poly.entity_id
_entity_poly.type
_entity_poly.pdbx_seq_one_letter_code
_entity_poly.pdbx_strand_id
1 'polypeptide(L)'
;MQNHGVKKNKILAVGSVALDTVKTPFGKADEALGGSATFFSASARFFSPVSVVAVVGEDFPKKHLALMKRLGVDTANVSVEKGRTFRWSGEYNFDLNSAKTLKTELNVFATFKPVIRPENRASKVVFLANIDPDIQQSVLKQVHKPSFSACDTMNYWIGSKKQSLWRC
;
A
#
# COMPACT_ATOMS: atom_id res chain seq x y z
N MET A 1 -36.68 -10.21 -14.32
CA MET A 1 -35.39 -9.70 -14.81
C MET A 1 -34.31 -10.22 -13.89
N GLN A 2 -33.56 -11.24 -14.33
CA GLN A 2 -32.43 -11.75 -13.55
C GLN A 2 -31.29 -10.73 -13.64
N ASN A 3 -30.99 -10.11 -12.52
CA ASN A 3 -29.86 -9.18 -12.38
C ASN A 3 -28.58 -10.02 -12.49
N HIS A 4 -28.02 -10.12 -13.68
CA HIS A 4 -26.70 -10.73 -13.90
C HIS A 4 -25.67 -9.78 -13.29
N GLY A 5 -25.48 -9.88 -11.95
CA GLY A 5 -24.50 -9.13 -11.23
C GLY A 5 -23.13 -9.37 -11.86
N VAL A 6 -22.59 -8.39 -12.56
CA VAL A 6 -21.21 -8.39 -13.07
C VAL A 6 -20.31 -8.73 -11.89
N LYS A 7 -19.70 -9.91 -11.92
CA LYS A 7 -18.77 -10.34 -10.87
C LYS A 7 -17.61 -9.35 -10.84
N LYS A 8 -17.62 -8.45 -9.86
CA LYS A 8 -16.57 -7.42 -9.75
C LYS A 8 -15.21 -8.11 -9.58
N ASN A 9 -14.26 -7.78 -10.44
CA ASN A 9 -12.90 -8.29 -10.34
C ASN A 9 -12.26 -7.76 -9.06
N LYS A 10 -11.72 -8.66 -8.24
CA LYS A 10 -10.99 -8.29 -7.02
C LYS A 10 -9.71 -7.54 -7.41
N ILE A 11 -9.45 -6.41 -6.77
CA ILE A 11 -8.23 -5.63 -6.93
C ILE A 11 -7.18 -6.17 -5.93
N LEU A 12 -5.99 -6.48 -6.41
CA LEU A 12 -4.83 -6.77 -5.58
C LEU A 12 -4.01 -5.49 -5.43
N ALA A 13 -3.96 -4.94 -4.22
CA ALA A 13 -3.14 -3.78 -3.89
C ALA A 13 -1.92 -4.24 -3.08
N VAL A 14 -0.72 -3.92 -3.56
CA VAL A 14 0.54 -4.29 -2.89
C VAL A 14 1.33 -3.03 -2.57
N GLY A 15 1.76 -2.85 -1.30
CA GLY A 15 2.58 -1.69 -0.97
C GLY A 15 2.57 -1.33 0.50
N SER A 16 2.83 -0.06 0.79
CA SER A 16 3.00 0.39 2.16
C SER A 16 1.68 0.47 2.93
N VAL A 17 1.72 -0.13 4.12
CA VAL A 17 0.87 0.18 5.27
C VAL A 17 1.81 0.75 6.32
N ALA A 18 1.56 1.95 6.77
CA ALA A 18 2.52 2.75 7.50
C ALA A 18 1.91 3.42 8.75
N LEU A 19 2.80 3.94 9.58
CA LEU A 19 2.47 4.91 10.63
C LEU A 19 3.07 6.27 10.21
N ASP A 20 2.21 7.21 9.83
CA ASP A 20 2.62 8.51 9.32
C ASP A 20 2.50 9.59 10.40
N THR A 21 3.54 10.40 10.55
CA THR A 21 3.52 11.63 11.35
C THR A 21 3.47 12.81 10.42
N VAL A 22 2.36 13.53 10.45
CA VAL A 22 2.09 14.67 9.56
C VAL A 22 1.97 15.94 10.36
N LYS A 23 2.73 16.96 9.97
CA LYS A 23 2.63 18.31 10.50
C LYS A 23 2.13 19.26 9.41
N THR A 24 1.18 20.11 9.77
CA THR A 24 0.61 21.16 8.92
C THR A 24 0.51 22.45 9.71
N PRO A 25 0.27 23.62 9.08
CA PRO A 25 -0.04 24.85 9.79
C PRO A 25 -1.31 24.76 10.65
N PHE A 26 -2.17 23.76 10.41
CA PHE A 26 -3.46 23.59 11.09
C PHE A 26 -3.41 22.57 12.22
N GLY A 27 -2.31 21.84 12.37
CA GLY A 27 -2.16 20.84 13.43
C GLY A 27 -1.19 19.73 13.09
N LYS A 28 -1.10 18.76 14.00
CA LYS A 28 -0.21 17.61 13.89
C LYS A 28 -0.96 16.31 14.16
N ALA A 29 -0.64 15.27 13.42
CA ALA A 29 -1.06 13.90 13.68
C ALA A 29 0.19 13.03 13.84
N ASP A 30 0.30 12.35 14.97
CA ASP A 30 1.42 11.45 15.25
C ASP A 30 0.99 10.00 15.03
N GLU A 31 1.83 9.21 14.34
CA GLU A 31 1.65 7.77 14.08
C GLU A 31 0.23 7.43 13.60
N ALA A 32 -0.34 8.26 12.74
CA ALA A 32 -1.63 7.99 12.12
C ALA A 32 -1.52 6.81 11.12
N LEU A 33 -2.62 6.10 10.91
CA LEU A 33 -2.67 5.07 9.86
C LEU A 33 -2.41 5.72 8.50
N GLY A 34 -1.35 5.29 7.85
CA GLY A 34 -0.87 5.80 6.58
C GLY A 34 -0.44 4.70 5.61
N GLY A 35 0.30 5.12 4.59
CA GLY A 35 0.78 4.25 3.52
C GLY A 35 -0.12 4.25 2.29
N SER A 36 0.50 4.19 1.11
CA SER A 36 -0.19 4.31 -0.18
C SER A 36 -1.20 3.18 -0.43
N ALA A 37 -0.89 1.93 -0.02
CA ALA A 37 -1.85 0.83 -0.14
C ALA A 37 -3.07 1.00 0.77
N THR A 38 -2.91 1.63 1.93
CA THR A 38 -4.01 1.96 2.84
C THR A 38 -4.99 2.93 2.18
N PHE A 39 -4.51 4.07 1.69
CA PHE A 39 -5.36 5.10 1.09
C PHE A 39 -6.01 4.63 -0.20
N PHE A 40 -5.24 3.96 -1.07
CA PHE A 40 -5.79 3.35 -2.28
C PHE A 40 -6.93 2.40 -1.94
N SER A 41 -6.72 1.49 -1.00
CA SER A 41 -7.73 0.49 -0.64
C SER A 41 -8.98 1.10 -0.02
N ALA A 42 -8.81 2.14 0.81
CA ALA A 42 -9.92 2.88 1.40
C ALA A 42 -10.80 3.57 0.35
N SER A 43 -10.23 3.98 -0.78
CA SER A 43 -10.95 4.56 -1.92
C SER A 43 -11.50 3.49 -2.88
N ALA A 44 -10.66 2.56 -3.32
CA ALA A 44 -11.00 1.58 -4.36
C ALA A 44 -12.11 0.61 -3.93
N ARG A 45 -12.27 0.35 -2.63
CA ARG A 45 -13.32 -0.53 -2.07
C ARG A 45 -14.75 -0.11 -2.44
N PHE A 46 -14.99 1.15 -2.74
CA PHE A 46 -16.31 1.62 -3.18
C PHE A 46 -16.67 1.10 -4.59
N PHE A 47 -15.68 0.71 -5.37
CA PHE A 47 -15.84 0.25 -6.75
C PHE A 47 -15.72 -1.26 -6.89
N SER A 48 -14.78 -1.88 -6.15
CA SER A 48 -14.49 -3.32 -6.22
C SER A 48 -13.91 -3.84 -4.90
N PRO A 49 -14.05 -5.15 -4.60
CA PRO A 49 -13.36 -5.76 -3.47
C PRO A 49 -11.84 -5.57 -3.61
N VAL A 50 -11.16 -5.24 -2.52
CA VAL A 50 -9.71 -5.02 -2.47
C VAL A 50 -9.06 -6.00 -1.50
N SER A 51 -7.97 -6.65 -1.93
CA SER A 51 -7.06 -7.41 -1.07
C SER A 51 -5.74 -6.69 -0.97
N VAL A 52 -5.27 -6.43 0.26
CA VAL A 52 -3.99 -5.76 0.50
C VAL A 52 -2.91 -6.78 0.83
N VAL A 53 -1.77 -6.65 0.17
CA VAL A 53 -0.52 -7.37 0.48
C VAL A 53 0.47 -6.36 1.02
N ALA A 54 0.84 -6.50 2.28
CA ALA A 54 1.73 -5.58 2.97
C ALA A 54 2.45 -6.29 4.14
N VAL A 55 3.41 -5.61 4.74
CA VAL A 55 4.06 -6.00 5.99
C VAL A 55 3.95 -4.88 7.00
N VAL A 56 3.70 -5.24 8.25
CA VAL A 56 3.75 -4.35 9.42
C VAL A 56 4.59 -4.98 10.52
N GLY A 57 5.08 -4.17 11.43
CA GLY A 57 5.78 -4.66 12.62
C GLY A 57 4.82 -5.09 13.74
N GLU A 58 5.38 -5.73 14.78
CA GLU A 58 4.65 -6.12 15.99
C GLU A 58 4.05 -4.91 16.74
N ASP A 59 4.62 -3.72 16.51
CA ASP A 59 4.18 -2.45 17.09
C ASP A 59 2.97 -1.81 16.36
N PHE A 60 2.48 -2.45 15.27
CA PHE A 60 1.35 -1.89 14.52
C PHE A 60 0.04 -1.98 15.32
N PRO A 61 -0.65 -0.85 15.56
CA PRO A 61 -1.83 -0.85 16.39
C PRO A 61 -2.96 -1.72 15.81
N LYS A 62 -3.44 -2.69 16.59
CA LYS A 62 -4.54 -3.59 16.20
C LYS A 62 -5.79 -2.85 15.73
N LYS A 63 -6.06 -1.65 16.28
CA LYS A 63 -7.16 -0.78 15.87
C LYS A 63 -7.13 -0.41 14.38
N HIS A 64 -5.93 -0.27 13.78
CA HIS A 64 -5.77 0.07 12.38
C HIS A 64 -6.11 -1.10 11.46
N LEU A 65 -5.67 -2.32 11.78
CA LEU A 65 -6.11 -3.52 11.06
C LEU A 65 -7.62 -3.74 11.19
N ALA A 66 -8.17 -3.52 12.38
CA ALA A 66 -9.61 -3.60 12.61
C ALA A 66 -10.38 -2.56 11.78
N LEU A 67 -9.84 -1.34 11.66
CA LEU A 67 -10.42 -0.30 10.80
C LEU A 67 -10.44 -0.73 9.34
N MET A 68 -9.31 -1.22 8.79
CA MET A 68 -9.25 -1.69 7.41
C MET A 68 -10.26 -2.81 7.14
N LYS A 69 -10.37 -3.80 8.05
CA LYS A 69 -11.38 -4.87 7.96
C LYS A 69 -12.81 -4.32 8.00
N ARG A 70 -13.11 -3.39 8.90
CA ARG A 70 -14.44 -2.73 8.99
C ARG A 70 -14.78 -1.97 7.71
N LEU A 71 -13.79 -1.43 7.03
CA LEU A 71 -13.93 -0.81 5.72
C LEU A 71 -14.14 -1.83 4.60
N GLY A 72 -14.14 -3.14 4.87
CA GLY A 72 -14.31 -4.19 3.87
C GLY A 72 -13.06 -4.50 3.05
N VAL A 73 -11.88 -4.04 3.50
CA VAL A 73 -10.60 -4.38 2.88
C VAL A 73 -10.13 -5.75 3.39
N ASP A 74 -9.83 -6.65 2.46
CA ASP A 74 -9.24 -7.95 2.79
C ASP A 74 -7.77 -7.78 3.19
N THR A 75 -7.47 -7.99 4.47
CA THR A 75 -6.14 -7.88 5.06
C THR A 75 -5.47 -9.24 5.34
N ALA A 76 -5.99 -10.33 4.76
CA ALA A 76 -5.47 -11.68 5.01
C ALA A 76 -4.01 -11.86 4.54
N ASN A 77 -3.53 -11.02 3.62
CA ASN A 77 -2.15 -10.98 3.14
C ASN A 77 -1.29 -9.90 3.80
N VAL A 78 -1.73 -9.28 4.89
CA VAL A 78 -0.88 -8.39 5.69
C VAL A 78 -0.12 -9.26 6.69
N SER A 79 1.20 -9.36 6.52
CA SER A 79 2.07 -10.06 7.46
C SER A 79 2.46 -9.17 8.63
N VAL A 80 2.65 -9.77 9.79
CA VAL A 80 3.23 -9.11 10.96
C VAL A 80 4.60 -9.72 11.19
N GLU A 81 5.64 -8.90 11.17
CA GLU A 81 7.02 -9.34 11.35
C GLU A 81 7.64 -8.72 12.60
N LYS A 82 8.66 -9.40 13.14
CA LYS A 82 9.41 -8.90 14.29
C LYS A 82 10.13 -7.61 13.96
N GLY A 83 9.85 -6.54 14.70
CA GLY A 83 10.43 -5.23 14.50
C GLY A 83 9.37 -4.14 14.41
N ARG A 84 9.80 -2.95 13.96
CA ARG A 84 8.93 -1.78 13.87
C ARG A 84 8.29 -1.68 12.49
N THR A 85 7.07 -1.16 12.46
CA THR A 85 6.34 -0.81 11.24
C THR A 85 7.05 0.32 10.49
N PHE A 86 6.91 0.36 9.17
CA PHE A 86 7.33 1.48 8.33
C PHE A 86 6.76 2.80 8.84
N ARG A 87 7.61 3.82 8.95
CA ARG A 87 7.25 5.16 9.39
C ARG A 87 7.71 6.21 8.41
N TRP A 88 6.83 7.15 8.17
CA TRP A 88 7.14 8.36 7.43
C TRP A 88 6.75 9.57 8.25
N SER A 89 7.55 10.63 8.16
CA SER A 89 7.27 11.91 8.81
C SER A 89 7.47 13.03 7.81
N GLY A 90 6.50 13.92 7.72
CA GLY A 90 6.55 15.05 6.80
C GLY A 90 5.80 16.28 7.30
N GLU A 91 6.16 17.41 6.70
CA GLU A 91 5.58 18.71 6.96
C GLU A 91 5.01 19.29 5.67
N TYR A 92 3.79 19.80 5.74
CA TYR A 92 3.09 20.49 4.66
C TYR A 92 3.02 21.98 4.94
N ASN A 93 3.13 22.80 3.89
CA ASN A 93 2.88 24.23 3.94
C ASN A 93 1.37 24.54 3.88
N PHE A 94 1.01 25.82 3.85
CA PHE A 94 -0.38 26.27 3.79
C PHE A 94 -1.15 25.79 2.57
N ASP A 95 -0.49 25.57 1.43
CA ASP A 95 -1.11 25.06 0.19
C ASP A 95 -1.44 23.57 0.24
N LEU A 96 -0.88 22.82 1.20
CA LEU A 96 -1.04 21.37 1.40
C LEU A 96 -0.71 20.50 0.15
N ASN A 97 -0.09 21.07 -0.88
CA ASN A 97 0.20 20.37 -2.12
C ASN A 97 1.53 19.62 -2.10
N SER A 98 2.49 20.15 -1.33
CA SER A 98 3.85 19.60 -1.28
C SER A 98 4.25 19.27 0.14
N ALA A 99 4.67 18.03 0.36
CA ALA A 99 5.23 17.60 1.63
C ALA A 99 6.75 17.69 1.60
N LYS A 100 7.33 18.29 2.64
CA LYS A 100 8.74 18.15 2.96
C LYS A 100 8.92 16.91 3.81
N THR A 101 9.57 15.87 3.28
CA THR A 101 9.92 14.68 4.07
C THR A 101 10.94 15.07 5.14
N LEU A 102 10.63 14.79 6.39
CA LEU A 102 11.50 15.00 7.54
C LEU A 102 12.26 13.70 7.89
N LYS A 103 11.58 12.55 7.82
CA LYS A 103 12.16 11.27 8.16
C LYS A 103 11.46 10.13 7.42
N THR A 104 12.22 9.11 7.03
CA THR A 104 11.71 7.85 6.48
C THR A 104 12.43 6.70 7.19
N GLU A 105 11.67 5.84 7.87
CA GLU A 105 12.17 4.65 8.57
C GLU A 105 11.52 3.41 7.94
N LEU A 106 12.25 2.73 7.08
CA LEU A 106 11.73 1.57 6.37
C LEU A 106 11.40 0.40 7.32
N ASN A 107 12.24 0.15 8.33
CA ASN A 107 12.03 -0.90 9.33
C ASN A 107 11.77 -2.27 8.66
N VAL A 108 10.71 -3.02 9.06
CA VAL A 108 10.36 -4.31 8.45
C VAL A 108 10.06 -4.21 6.95
N PHE A 109 9.71 -3.04 6.47
CA PHE A 109 9.45 -2.80 5.05
C PHE A 109 10.71 -2.90 4.18
N ALA A 110 11.91 -2.65 4.75
CA ALA A 110 13.19 -2.74 4.03
C ALA A 110 13.50 -4.17 3.55
N THR A 111 13.02 -5.17 4.24
CA THR A 111 13.25 -6.60 3.94
C THR A 111 12.02 -7.31 3.43
N PHE A 112 10.94 -6.57 3.17
CA PHE A 112 9.66 -7.12 2.73
C PHE A 112 9.79 -7.88 1.42
N LYS A 113 9.39 -9.14 1.44
CA LYS A 113 9.33 -10.02 0.28
C LYS A 113 7.90 -10.56 0.14
N PRO A 114 7.02 -9.86 -0.58
CA PRO A 114 5.63 -10.27 -0.68
C PRO A 114 5.48 -11.64 -1.33
N VAL A 115 4.71 -12.50 -0.68
CA VAL A 115 4.24 -13.76 -1.25
C VAL A 115 2.75 -13.64 -1.51
N ILE A 116 2.37 -13.67 -2.78
CA ILE A 116 0.96 -13.56 -3.15
C ILE A 116 0.27 -14.88 -2.91
N ARG A 117 -0.77 -14.88 -2.09
CA ARG A 117 -1.58 -16.07 -1.82
C ARG A 117 -2.20 -16.62 -3.10
N PRO A 118 -2.36 -17.97 -3.24
CA PRO A 118 -2.87 -18.59 -4.46
C PRO A 118 -4.17 -17.98 -4.97
N GLU A 119 -5.11 -17.67 -4.06
CA GLU A 119 -6.41 -17.08 -4.40
C GLU A 119 -6.32 -15.65 -4.99
N ASN A 120 -5.21 -14.96 -4.79
CA ASN A 120 -4.97 -13.62 -5.32
C ASN A 120 -4.09 -13.60 -6.58
N ARG A 121 -3.44 -14.71 -6.93
CA ARG A 121 -2.59 -14.78 -8.14
C ARG A 121 -3.37 -14.65 -9.44
N ALA A 122 -4.65 -14.95 -9.43
CA ALA A 122 -5.55 -14.78 -10.57
C ALA A 122 -6.22 -13.41 -10.65
N SER A 123 -5.79 -12.43 -9.82
CA SER A 123 -6.35 -11.06 -9.83
C SER A 123 -6.18 -10.42 -11.19
N LYS A 124 -7.27 -9.87 -11.74
CA LYS A 124 -7.27 -9.21 -13.05
C LYS A 124 -6.85 -7.74 -12.99
N VAL A 125 -6.95 -7.14 -11.81
CA VAL A 125 -6.53 -5.76 -11.56
C VAL A 125 -5.49 -5.76 -10.46
N VAL A 126 -4.33 -5.16 -10.73
CA VAL A 126 -3.20 -5.07 -9.80
C VAL A 126 -2.81 -3.62 -9.64
N PHE A 127 -2.76 -3.15 -8.40
CA PHE A 127 -2.21 -1.85 -8.05
C PHE A 127 -0.93 -2.03 -7.23
N LEU A 128 0.17 -1.61 -7.81
CA LEU A 128 1.49 -1.60 -7.18
C LEU A 128 1.67 -0.25 -6.50
N ALA A 129 1.20 -0.16 -5.26
CA ALA A 129 1.32 1.05 -4.47
C ALA A 129 2.79 1.38 -4.18
N ASN A 130 3.03 2.59 -3.69
CA ASN A 130 4.39 3.10 -3.47
C ASN A 130 5.24 2.16 -2.59
N ILE A 131 6.17 1.47 -3.24
CA ILE A 131 7.11 0.50 -2.68
C ILE A 131 8.34 0.42 -3.60
N ASP A 132 9.40 -0.25 -3.15
CA ASP A 132 10.57 -0.53 -3.97
C ASP A 132 10.19 -1.12 -5.35
N PRO A 133 10.62 -0.52 -6.47
CA PRO A 133 10.30 -0.99 -7.82
C PRO A 133 10.69 -2.46 -8.08
N ASP A 134 11.78 -2.96 -7.47
CA ASP A 134 12.16 -4.37 -7.63
C ASP A 134 11.14 -5.30 -6.97
N ILE A 135 10.52 -4.87 -5.87
CA ILE A 135 9.42 -5.59 -5.22
C ILE A 135 8.17 -5.52 -6.10
N GLN A 136 7.84 -4.36 -6.68
CA GLN A 136 6.72 -4.21 -7.62
C GLN A 136 6.84 -5.20 -8.78
N GLN A 137 8.02 -5.32 -9.39
CA GLN A 137 8.28 -6.31 -10.43
C GLN A 137 8.11 -7.75 -9.93
N SER A 138 8.60 -8.06 -8.73
CA SER A 138 8.48 -9.40 -8.14
C SER A 138 7.03 -9.82 -7.94
N VAL A 139 6.17 -8.87 -7.61
CA VAL A 139 4.72 -9.09 -7.48
C VAL A 139 4.09 -9.40 -8.82
N LEU A 140 4.39 -8.62 -9.86
CA LEU A 140 3.85 -8.86 -11.21
C LEU A 140 4.20 -10.26 -11.74
N LYS A 141 5.40 -10.76 -11.42
CA LYS A 141 5.82 -12.14 -11.79
C LYS A 141 5.01 -13.23 -11.08
N GLN A 142 4.35 -12.92 -9.95
CA GLN A 142 3.53 -13.87 -9.20
C GLN A 142 2.06 -13.85 -9.61
N VAL A 143 1.60 -12.82 -10.33
CA VAL A 143 0.21 -12.68 -10.77
C VAL A 143 0.05 -13.20 -12.19
N HIS A 144 -1.00 -13.97 -12.43
CA HIS A 144 -1.25 -14.62 -13.71
C HIS A 144 -2.05 -13.74 -14.66
N LYS A 145 -1.35 -13.12 -15.65
CA LYS A 145 -1.95 -12.33 -16.74
C LYS A 145 -3.02 -11.34 -16.26
N PRO A 146 -2.65 -10.33 -15.46
CA PRO A 146 -3.57 -9.27 -15.09
C PRO A 146 -4.04 -8.55 -16.37
N SER A 147 -5.31 -8.16 -16.41
CA SER A 147 -5.87 -7.37 -17.51
C SER A 147 -5.50 -5.89 -17.40
N PHE A 148 -5.22 -5.44 -16.19
CA PHE A 148 -4.81 -4.06 -15.90
C PHE A 148 -3.84 -4.03 -14.72
N SER A 149 -2.75 -3.29 -14.89
CA SER A 149 -1.79 -3.00 -13.83
C SER A 149 -1.51 -1.51 -13.80
N ALA A 150 -1.44 -0.96 -12.60
CA ALA A 150 -1.01 0.42 -12.39
C ALA A 150 0.00 0.46 -11.24
N CYS A 151 0.92 1.42 -11.27
CA CYS A 151 1.87 1.63 -10.20
C CYS A 151 1.85 3.08 -9.70
N ASP A 152 2.22 3.23 -8.44
CA ASP A 152 2.49 4.49 -7.76
C ASP A 152 3.95 4.52 -7.32
N THR A 153 4.56 5.70 -7.30
CA THR A 153 5.95 5.89 -6.91
C THR A 153 6.15 7.24 -6.22
N MET A 154 7.33 7.47 -5.69
CA MET A 154 7.70 8.72 -5.04
C MET A 154 9.12 9.14 -5.38
N ASN A 155 9.47 10.39 -5.07
CA ASN A 155 10.78 10.97 -5.37
C ASN A 155 11.96 10.13 -4.86
N TYR A 156 11.80 9.44 -3.73
CA TYR A 156 12.83 8.55 -3.19
C TYR A 156 13.20 7.44 -4.18
N TRP A 157 12.21 6.77 -4.79
CA TRP A 157 12.45 5.70 -5.77
C TRP A 157 12.86 6.24 -7.14
N ILE A 158 12.29 7.38 -7.54
CA ILE A 158 12.68 8.06 -8.79
C ILE A 158 14.16 8.43 -8.75
N GLY A 159 14.67 8.92 -7.61
CA GLY A 159 16.08 9.26 -7.45
C GLY A 159 17.01 8.06 -7.29
N SER A 160 16.59 7.04 -6.50
CA SER A 160 17.49 5.95 -6.09
C SER A 160 17.41 4.71 -6.98
N LYS A 161 16.25 4.44 -7.65
CA LYS A 161 15.99 3.21 -8.41
C LYS A 161 15.36 3.45 -9.78
N LYS A 162 15.75 4.51 -10.46
CA LYS A 162 15.20 4.93 -11.74
C LYS A 162 15.15 3.81 -12.79
N GLN A 163 16.24 3.02 -12.90
CA GLN A 163 16.31 1.92 -13.88
C GLN A 163 15.33 0.77 -13.56
N SER A 164 15.14 0.46 -12.29
CA SER A 164 14.16 -0.55 -11.87
C SER A 164 12.73 -0.07 -12.11
N LEU A 165 12.48 1.23 -11.89
CA LEU A 165 11.20 1.86 -12.14
C LEU A 165 10.79 1.81 -13.62
N TRP A 166 11.74 2.03 -14.55
CA TRP A 166 11.49 1.90 -15.99
C TRP A 166 11.14 0.48 -16.45
N ARG A 167 11.42 -0.52 -15.65
CA ARG A 167 11.11 -1.93 -15.93
C ARG A 167 9.79 -2.40 -15.31
N CYS A 168 9.14 -1.58 -14.49
CA CYS A 168 7.80 -1.82 -13.97
C CYS A 168 6.74 -1.45 -15.00
#